data_126896815e09c016a81b444fbce29a0f
#
_entry.id   126896815e09c016a81b444fbce29a0f
#
_cell.length_a   1.000
_cell.length_b   1.000
_cell.length_c   1.000
_cell.angle_alpha   90.00
_cell.angle_beta   90.00
_cell.angle_gamma   90.00
#
_symmetry.space_group_name_H-M   'P 1'
#
loop_
_entity.id
_entity.type
_entity.pdbx_description
1 polymer ?
#
loop_
_entity_poly.entity_id
_entity_poly.type
_entity_poly.pdbx_seq_one_letter_code
_entity_poly.pdbx_strand_id
1 'polypeptide(L)'
;MLNVSAVDTLQHVLISALPAQRAAGAARLACGVRDGRTRLLRLYQDGSAKIRMPAVAADPLEAVLINTAGGLTGGDRLGWEIDVGPGASASITTQACEKIYRAASDCAEVRVKLSVGAGGRIAWLPQETIVFDRSAFARTLEVELAAGAEALLLEATIFGRLAMGEEAAHGHFHDRWRVRQDGALVHAEDSRIGPAIAAALGRPAVAGGAIAAATLLMVSPQAEGLLDAARDIIGADGDASAWSVKKSGKLLARLFAEDGYQLRKRLVPLVELLNGRAGLPKLWSL
;
A
#
# COMPACT_ATOMS: atom_id res chain seq x y z
N MET A 1 -8.35 -36.79 -52.40
CA MET A 1 -8.04 -35.41 -51.93
C MET A 1 -8.69 -35.26 -50.56
N LEU A 2 -7.93 -35.44 -49.48
CA LEU A 2 -8.42 -35.35 -48.11
C LEU A 2 -8.33 -33.88 -47.66
N ASN A 3 -9.41 -33.42 -47.08
CA ASN A 3 -9.77 -32.07 -46.74
C ASN A 3 -8.85 -31.49 -45.61
N VAL A 4 -7.89 -30.64 -45.94
CA VAL A 4 -6.94 -30.03 -45.02
C VAL A 4 -7.58 -28.94 -44.13
N SER A 5 -8.82 -28.55 -44.39
CA SER A 5 -9.49 -27.41 -43.72
C SER A 5 -10.05 -27.67 -42.32
N ALA A 6 -10.21 -28.95 -41.91
CA ALA A 6 -10.85 -29.30 -40.64
C ALA A 6 -9.85 -29.38 -39.45
N VAL A 7 -8.58 -29.56 -39.72
CA VAL A 7 -7.55 -29.72 -38.67
C VAL A 7 -7.08 -28.35 -38.14
N ASP A 8 -7.01 -27.33 -39.02
CA ASP A 8 -6.61 -25.97 -38.64
C ASP A 8 -7.65 -25.25 -37.75
N THR A 9 -8.93 -25.54 -37.97
CA THR A 9 -10.01 -24.92 -37.17
C THR A 9 -10.05 -25.49 -35.74
N LEU A 10 -9.67 -26.75 -35.53
CA LEU A 10 -9.63 -27.37 -34.20
C LEU A 10 -8.41 -26.90 -33.37
N GLN A 11 -7.28 -26.59 -34.00
CA GLN A 11 -6.12 -26.04 -33.27
C GLN A 11 -6.35 -24.62 -32.78
N HIS A 12 -7.05 -23.74 -33.53
CA HIS A 12 -7.40 -22.39 -33.09
C HIS A 12 -8.44 -22.36 -31.97
N VAL A 13 -9.35 -23.32 -31.93
CA VAL A 13 -10.38 -23.40 -30.86
C VAL A 13 -9.79 -23.92 -29.53
N LEU A 14 -8.77 -24.77 -29.57
CA LEU A 14 -8.14 -25.32 -28.37
C LEU A 14 -7.17 -24.35 -27.69
N ILE A 15 -6.59 -23.38 -28.40
CA ILE A 15 -5.67 -22.38 -27.83
C ILE A 15 -6.44 -21.28 -27.05
N SER A 16 -7.73 -21.10 -27.34
CA SER A 16 -8.59 -20.09 -26.68
C SER A 16 -9.14 -20.51 -25.30
N ALA A 17 -8.88 -21.73 -24.83
CA ALA A 17 -9.57 -22.28 -23.66
C ALA A 17 -8.69 -22.50 -22.41
N LEU A 18 -7.39 -22.20 -22.44
CA LEU A 18 -6.58 -22.30 -21.23
C LEU A 18 -6.81 -21.08 -20.36
N PRO A 19 -7.24 -21.25 -19.08
CA PRO A 19 -7.38 -20.12 -18.18
C PRO A 19 -6.01 -19.44 -18.03
N ALA A 20 -5.99 -18.11 -18.14
CA ALA A 20 -4.78 -17.36 -17.94
C ALA A 20 -4.18 -17.68 -16.57
N GLN A 21 -2.89 -18.02 -16.53
CA GLN A 21 -2.18 -18.25 -15.28
C GLN A 21 -2.22 -16.99 -14.42
N ARG A 22 -2.71 -17.11 -13.19
CA ARG A 22 -2.86 -16.01 -12.25
C ARG A 22 -1.90 -16.17 -11.08
N ALA A 23 -1.27 -15.07 -10.69
CA ALA A 23 -0.49 -15.02 -9.46
C ALA A 23 -1.42 -15.00 -8.24
N ALA A 24 -1.12 -15.85 -7.28
CA ALA A 24 -1.77 -15.84 -5.99
C ALA A 24 -0.72 -15.96 -4.89
N GLY A 25 -0.91 -15.21 -3.79
CA GLY A 25 -0.01 -15.30 -2.67
C GLY A 25 -0.67 -14.80 -1.38
N ALA A 26 -0.32 -15.44 -0.27
CA ALA A 26 -0.73 -15.01 1.06
C ALA A 26 0.44 -15.14 2.04
N ALA A 27 0.64 -14.12 2.88
CA ALA A 27 1.62 -14.21 3.95
C ALA A 27 1.09 -13.61 5.24
N ARG A 28 1.50 -14.20 6.35
CA ARG A 28 1.11 -13.79 7.71
C ARG A 28 2.35 -13.67 8.57
N LEU A 29 2.44 -12.57 9.31
CA LEU A 29 3.47 -12.35 10.29
C LEU A 29 2.81 -12.01 11.63
N ALA A 30 3.24 -12.68 12.70
CA ALA A 30 2.91 -12.26 14.05
C ALA A 30 4.19 -11.97 14.82
N CYS A 31 4.23 -10.83 15.53
CA CYS A 31 5.32 -10.45 16.41
C CYS A 31 4.82 -10.07 17.80
N GLY A 32 5.70 -10.10 18.78
CA GLY A 32 5.38 -9.79 20.17
C GLY A 32 6.64 -9.51 20.98
N VAL A 33 6.46 -8.99 22.20
CA VAL A 33 7.57 -8.69 23.10
C VAL A 33 8.11 -9.98 23.73
N ARG A 34 9.42 -10.20 23.61
CA ARG A 34 10.20 -11.21 24.33
C ARG A 34 11.52 -10.58 24.77
N ASP A 35 11.87 -10.75 26.02
CA ASP A 35 13.10 -10.18 26.62
C ASP A 35 13.25 -8.67 26.36
N GLY A 36 12.14 -7.92 26.51
CA GLY A 36 12.09 -6.46 26.36
C GLY A 36 12.22 -5.94 24.92
N ARG A 37 12.17 -6.82 23.90
CA ARG A 37 12.26 -6.44 22.48
C ARG A 37 11.21 -7.13 21.65
N THR A 38 10.82 -6.50 20.56
CA THR A 38 9.93 -7.13 19.58
C THR A 38 10.63 -8.26 18.85
N ARG A 39 9.99 -9.44 18.81
CA ARG A 39 10.48 -10.65 18.15
C ARG A 39 9.42 -11.25 17.26
N LEU A 40 9.85 -11.90 16.18
CA LEU A 40 8.97 -12.74 15.36
C LEU A 40 8.45 -13.91 16.21
N LEU A 41 7.13 -14.13 16.18
CA LEU A 41 6.46 -15.25 16.83
C LEU A 41 5.99 -16.30 15.83
N ARG A 42 5.46 -15.87 14.70
CA ARG A 42 4.95 -16.74 13.63
C ARG A 42 5.16 -16.12 12.25
N LEU A 43 5.53 -16.95 11.30
CA LEU A 43 5.64 -16.58 9.89
C LEU A 43 4.99 -17.68 9.04
N TYR A 44 4.06 -17.28 8.16
CA TYR A 44 3.48 -18.12 7.12
C TYR A 44 3.60 -17.41 5.79
N GLN A 45 3.91 -18.16 4.72
CA GLN A 45 4.08 -17.61 3.37
C GLN A 45 3.68 -18.66 2.35
N ASP A 46 2.84 -18.26 1.40
CA ASP A 46 2.38 -19.12 0.31
C ASP A 46 2.36 -18.35 -1.02
N GLY A 47 2.46 -19.08 -2.11
CA GLY A 47 2.43 -18.54 -3.46
C GLY A 47 3.48 -17.45 -3.69
N SER A 48 3.08 -16.35 -4.33
CA SER A 48 3.97 -15.23 -4.66
C SER A 48 4.31 -14.31 -3.47
N ALA A 49 3.61 -14.41 -2.34
CA ALA A 49 3.84 -13.57 -1.17
C ALA A 49 5.00 -14.10 -0.31
N LYS A 50 6.03 -13.29 -0.11
CA LYS A 50 7.16 -13.60 0.77
C LYS A 50 7.43 -12.46 1.73
N ILE A 51 7.91 -12.78 2.93
CA ILE A 51 8.35 -11.81 3.93
C ILE A 51 9.81 -12.10 4.28
N ARG A 52 10.63 -11.08 4.35
CA ARG A 52 12.02 -11.15 4.80
C ARG A 52 12.24 -10.13 5.90
N MET A 53 13.10 -10.48 6.84
CA MET A 53 13.54 -9.58 7.90
C MET A 53 15.02 -9.30 7.71
N PRO A 54 15.51 -8.06 7.95
CA PRO A 54 16.93 -7.76 7.96
C PRO A 54 17.69 -8.66 8.93
N ALA A 55 18.94 -9.01 8.59
CA ALA A 55 19.78 -9.89 9.41
C ALA A 55 20.11 -9.31 10.79
N VAL A 56 20.11 -7.97 10.91
CA VAL A 56 20.34 -7.28 12.18
C VAL A 56 18.99 -7.06 12.85
N ALA A 57 18.84 -7.62 14.07
CA ALA A 57 17.63 -7.41 14.86
C ALA A 57 17.47 -5.91 15.18
N ALA A 58 16.42 -5.31 14.65
CA ALA A 58 16.03 -3.92 14.90
C ALA A 58 14.87 -3.88 15.92
N ASP A 59 14.70 -2.74 16.57
CA ASP A 59 13.52 -2.40 17.34
C ASP A 59 13.11 -0.98 16.93
N PRO A 60 12.01 -0.80 16.19
CA PRO A 60 10.95 -1.79 15.87
C PRO A 60 11.42 -2.96 15.00
N LEU A 61 10.70 -4.10 15.07
CA LEU A 61 10.93 -5.23 14.17
C LEU A 61 10.64 -4.77 12.72
N GLU A 62 11.64 -4.83 11.85
CA GLU A 62 11.49 -4.50 10.44
C GLU A 62 11.16 -5.75 9.61
N ALA A 63 10.15 -5.66 8.75
CA ALA A 63 9.79 -6.72 7.81
C ALA A 63 9.56 -6.17 6.40
N VAL A 64 10.11 -6.89 5.42
CA VAL A 64 10.06 -6.54 4.00
C VAL A 64 9.14 -7.52 3.28
N LEU A 65 8.07 -7.02 2.70
CA LEU A 65 7.13 -7.77 1.89
C LEU A 65 7.63 -7.84 0.45
N ILE A 66 7.51 -9.01 -0.17
CA ILE A 66 8.00 -9.28 -1.52
C ILE A 66 6.90 -9.99 -2.30
N ASN A 67 6.45 -9.39 -3.39
CA ASN A 67 5.68 -10.05 -4.42
C ASN A 67 6.65 -10.65 -5.46
N THR A 68 6.85 -11.98 -5.43
CA THR A 68 7.79 -12.65 -6.33
C THR A 68 7.26 -12.81 -7.76
N ALA A 69 6.00 -12.43 -8.02
CA ALA A 69 5.44 -12.38 -9.38
C ALA A 69 5.92 -11.16 -10.17
N GLY A 70 6.57 -10.16 -9.51
CA GLY A 70 7.14 -8.99 -10.16
C GLY A 70 6.12 -7.92 -10.58
N GLY A 71 4.87 -8.05 -10.14
CA GLY A 71 3.73 -7.17 -10.38
C GLY A 71 2.42 -7.96 -10.44
N LEU A 72 1.31 -7.27 -10.65
CA LEU A 72 -0.04 -7.84 -10.67
C LEU A 72 -0.76 -7.47 -11.95
N THR A 73 -1.62 -8.35 -12.44
CA THR A 73 -2.56 -8.13 -13.54
C THR A 73 -3.95 -8.62 -13.16
N GLY A 74 -4.95 -8.33 -13.98
CA GLY A 74 -6.33 -8.67 -13.68
C GLY A 74 -6.52 -10.14 -13.30
N GLY A 75 -7.20 -10.40 -12.18
CA GLY A 75 -7.42 -11.73 -11.59
C GLY A 75 -6.35 -12.20 -10.62
N ASP A 76 -5.20 -11.52 -10.51
CA ASP A 76 -4.19 -11.83 -9.49
C ASP A 76 -4.66 -11.43 -8.08
N ARG A 77 -4.21 -12.17 -7.06
CA ARG A 77 -4.60 -11.94 -5.66
C ARG A 77 -3.41 -12.01 -4.73
N LEU A 78 -3.27 -10.99 -3.88
CA LEU A 78 -2.20 -10.91 -2.89
C LEU A 78 -2.79 -10.55 -1.52
N GLY A 79 -2.43 -11.31 -0.50
CA GLY A 79 -2.90 -11.12 0.87
C GLY A 79 -1.76 -10.95 1.88
N TRP A 80 -1.87 -9.93 2.75
CA TRP A 80 -0.94 -9.66 3.82
C TRP A 80 -1.69 -9.56 5.15
N GLU A 81 -1.29 -10.33 6.15
CA GLU A 81 -1.83 -10.25 7.52
C GLU A 81 -0.67 -10.02 8.49
N ILE A 82 -0.72 -8.94 9.27
CA ILE A 82 0.33 -8.57 10.24
C ILE A 82 -0.32 -8.40 11.61
N ASP A 83 0.14 -9.20 12.56
CA ASP A 83 -0.30 -9.15 13.95
C ASP A 83 0.83 -8.64 14.83
N VAL A 84 0.66 -7.47 15.41
CA VAL A 84 1.57 -6.85 16.36
C VAL A 84 1.00 -7.04 17.76
N GLY A 85 1.64 -7.84 18.59
CA GLY A 85 1.21 -8.14 19.95
C GLY A 85 1.27 -6.91 20.88
N PRO A 86 0.69 -7.02 22.10
CA PRO A 86 0.72 -5.93 23.07
C PRO A 86 2.14 -5.42 23.36
N GLY A 87 2.32 -4.09 23.36
CA GLY A 87 3.60 -3.42 23.61
C GLY A 87 4.68 -3.63 22.55
N ALA A 88 4.40 -4.43 21.51
CA ALA A 88 5.35 -4.68 20.44
C ALA A 88 5.33 -3.56 19.38
N SER A 89 6.44 -3.41 18.62
CA SER A 89 6.56 -2.39 17.59
C SER A 89 7.10 -3.00 16.29
N ALA A 90 6.43 -2.74 15.17
CA ALA A 90 6.84 -3.24 13.87
C ALA A 90 6.83 -2.15 12.80
N SER A 91 7.80 -2.21 11.89
CA SER A 91 7.89 -1.40 10.68
C SER A 91 7.84 -2.32 9.46
N ILE A 92 6.85 -2.14 8.62
CA ILE A 92 6.56 -3.00 7.47
C ILE A 92 6.73 -2.18 6.20
N THR A 93 7.53 -2.68 5.28
CA THR A 93 7.73 -2.07 3.96
C THR A 93 7.70 -3.12 2.85
N THR A 94 7.67 -2.70 1.59
CA THR A 94 7.84 -3.60 0.44
C THR A 94 9.26 -3.51 -0.12
N GLN A 95 9.71 -4.57 -0.79
CA GLN A 95 11.04 -4.60 -1.40
C GLN A 95 11.20 -3.54 -2.50
N ALA A 96 10.14 -3.33 -3.27
CA ALA A 96 10.09 -2.41 -4.41
C ALA A 96 8.66 -1.92 -4.62
N CYS A 97 8.48 -0.99 -5.56
CA CYS A 97 7.18 -0.56 -6.03
C CYS A 97 6.36 -1.73 -6.57
N GLU A 98 5.06 -1.80 -6.24
CA GLU A 98 4.15 -2.77 -6.82
C GLU A 98 3.67 -2.28 -8.19
N LYS A 99 3.83 -3.09 -9.22
CA LYS A 99 3.44 -2.75 -10.60
C LYS A 99 2.09 -3.37 -10.91
N ILE A 100 1.13 -2.54 -11.32
CA ILE A 100 -0.19 -3.00 -11.73
C ILE A 100 -0.28 -2.93 -13.24
N TYR A 101 -0.11 -4.07 -13.88
CA TYR A 101 -0.09 -4.19 -15.34
C TYR A 101 -1.50 -4.10 -15.93
N ARG A 102 -1.55 -3.86 -17.25
CA ARG A 102 -2.79 -3.92 -18.03
C ARG A 102 -3.56 -5.20 -17.75
N ALA A 103 -4.86 -5.07 -17.50
CA ALA A 103 -5.78 -6.18 -17.33
C ALA A 103 -6.45 -6.54 -18.65
N ALA A 104 -6.41 -7.82 -19.01
CA ALA A 104 -7.21 -8.33 -20.14
C ALA A 104 -8.66 -8.60 -19.71
N SER A 105 -8.83 -9.02 -18.45
CA SER A 105 -10.11 -9.26 -17.77
C SER A 105 -9.88 -9.19 -16.27
N ASP A 106 -10.93 -9.10 -15.50
CA ASP A 106 -10.94 -9.12 -14.04
C ASP A 106 -10.12 -7.99 -13.39
N CYS A 107 -10.01 -8.04 -12.07
CA CYS A 107 -9.33 -7.05 -11.26
C CYS A 107 -8.20 -7.71 -10.46
N ALA A 108 -7.04 -7.07 -10.38
CA ALA A 108 -6.00 -7.44 -9.43
C ALA A 108 -6.42 -7.02 -8.02
N GLU A 109 -6.36 -7.91 -7.05
CA GLU A 109 -6.79 -7.65 -5.69
C GLU A 109 -5.62 -7.74 -4.70
N VAL A 110 -5.43 -6.69 -3.87
CA VAL A 110 -4.54 -6.72 -2.72
C VAL A 110 -5.36 -6.53 -1.45
N ARG A 111 -5.20 -7.44 -0.50
CA ARG A 111 -5.87 -7.37 0.81
C ARG A 111 -4.83 -7.29 1.91
N VAL A 112 -4.91 -6.25 2.72
CA VAL A 112 -4.04 -6.02 3.87
C VAL A 112 -4.87 -6.00 5.14
N LYS A 113 -4.48 -6.81 6.13
CA LYS A 113 -5.05 -6.80 7.46
C LYS A 113 -3.96 -6.58 8.49
N LEU A 114 -4.13 -5.55 9.31
CA LEU A 114 -3.21 -5.17 10.37
C LEU A 114 -3.94 -5.22 11.71
N SER A 115 -3.41 -5.95 12.68
CA SER A 115 -3.93 -6.00 14.04
C SER A 115 -2.84 -5.56 15.01
N VAL A 116 -3.15 -4.60 15.89
CA VAL A 116 -2.20 -4.05 16.85
C VAL A 116 -2.75 -4.15 18.26
N GLY A 117 -2.07 -4.91 19.09
CA GLY A 117 -2.41 -5.12 20.51
C GLY A 117 -2.21 -3.87 21.35
N ALA A 118 -2.73 -3.90 22.58
CA ALA A 118 -2.71 -2.75 23.49
C ALA A 118 -1.29 -2.18 23.69
N GLY A 119 -1.13 -0.86 23.52
CA GLY A 119 0.16 -0.16 23.61
C GLY A 119 1.18 -0.57 22.55
N GLY A 120 0.78 -1.35 21.55
CA GLY A 120 1.62 -1.71 20.41
C GLY A 120 1.68 -0.62 19.36
N ARG A 121 2.60 -0.72 18.42
CA ARG A 121 2.78 0.25 17.34
C ARG A 121 3.08 -0.44 16.02
N ILE A 122 2.46 0.04 14.94
CA ILE A 122 2.78 -0.37 13.57
C ILE A 122 3.07 0.85 12.69
N ALA A 123 4.13 0.74 11.87
CA ALA A 123 4.37 1.60 10.73
C ALA A 123 4.22 0.75 9.45
N TRP A 124 3.15 0.99 8.68
CA TRP A 124 2.88 0.41 7.38
C TRP A 124 3.34 1.37 6.30
N LEU A 125 4.51 1.10 5.72
CA LEU A 125 5.25 2.00 4.83
C LEU A 125 5.67 1.27 3.54
N PRO A 126 4.74 0.79 2.71
CA PRO A 126 5.07 0.20 1.42
C PRO A 126 5.70 1.22 0.48
N GLN A 127 6.46 0.76 -0.51
CA GLN A 127 6.86 1.54 -1.68
C GLN A 127 5.62 1.85 -2.52
N GLU A 128 5.77 2.73 -3.53
CA GLU A 128 4.66 3.17 -4.37
C GLU A 128 4.01 2.03 -5.17
N THR A 129 2.72 2.16 -5.39
CA THR A 129 1.98 1.37 -6.39
C THR A 129 2.01 2.11 -7.72
N ILE A 130 2.53 1.47 -8.78
CA ILE A 130 2.60 2.05 -10.13
C ILE A 130 1.47 1.46 -10.98
N VAL A 131 0.52 2.29 -11.35
CA VAL A 131 -0.68 1.92 -12.10
C VAL A 131 -0.46 2.17 -13.58
N PHE A 132 -0.42 1.10 -14.40
CA PHE A 132 -0.20 1.18 -15.84
C PHE A 132 -1.53 1.43 -16.58
N ASP A 133 -1.44 1.85 -17.83
CA ASP A 133 -2.63 2.05 -18.66
C ASP A 133 -3.46 0.77 -18.78
N ARG A 134 -4.79 0.92 -18.74
CA ARG A 134 -5.77 -0.17 -18.81
C ARG A 134 -5.62 -1.23 -17.72
N SER A 135 -5.04 -0.87 -16.59
CA SER A 135 -5.04 -1.74 -15.42
C SER A 135 -6.41 -1.75 -14.73
N ALA A 136 -6.67 -2.81 -13.96
CA ALA A 136 -7.81 -2.90 -13.04
C ALA A 136 -7.28 -3.37 -11.69
N PHE A 137 -7.40 -2.52 -10.67
CA PHE A 137 -6.80 -2.73 -9.35
C PHE A 137 -7.74 -2.36 -8.22
N ALA A 138 -7.81 -3.23 -7.23
CA ALA A 138 -8.52 -2.98 -5.98
C ALA A 138 -7.63 -3.34 -4.79
N ARG A 139 -7.45 -2.40 -3.85
CA ARG A 139 -6.79 -2.62 -2.58
C ARG A 139 -7.76 -2.41 -1.43
N THR A 140 -7.65 -3.26 -0.41
CA THR A 140 -8.35 -3.08 0.87
C THR A 140 -7.33 -3.12 2.00
N LEU A 141 -7.32 -2.08 2.84
CA LEU A 141 -6.54 -1.97 4.06
C LEU A 141 -7.49 -1.96 5.26
N GLU A 142 -7.46 -3.01 6.06
CA GLU A 142 -8.24 -3.15 7.29
C GLU A 142 -7.28 -3.13 8.48
N VAL A 143 -7.52 -2.22 9.44
CA VAL A 143 -6.66 -2.02 10.60
C VAL A 143 -7.49 -2.04 11.87
N GLU A 144 -7.12 -2.90 12.80
CA GLU A 144 -7.71 -3.01 14.13
C GLU A 144 -6.67 -2.62 15.18
N LEU A 145 -6.94 -1.54 15.91
CA LEU A 145 -6.08 -1.01 16.97
C LEU A 145 -6.76 -1.26 18.33
N ALA A 146 -6.07 -1.93 19.22
CA ALA A 146 -6.50 -2.03 20.62
C ALA A 146 -6.21 -0.73 21.40
N ALA A 147 -6.64 -0.66 22.66
CA ALA A 147 -6.45 0.51 23.52
C ALA A 147 -4.98 0.96 23.59
N GLY A 148 -4.74 2.24 23.34
CA GLY A 148 -3.39 2.85 23.34
C GLY A 148 -2.47 2.34 22.24
N ALA A 149 -2.97 1.58 21.26
CA ALA A 149 -2.19 1.20 20.09
C ALA A 149 -2.04 2.38 19.12
N GLU A 150 -0.88 2.43 18.44
CA GLU A 150 -0.55 3.50 17.50
C GLU A 150 -0.30 2.93 16.10
N ALA A 151 -0.63 3.71 15.07
CA ALA A 151 -0.37 3.35 13.68
C ALA A 151 0.09 4.55 12.86
N LEU A 152 1.07 4.32 11.99
CA LEU A 152 1.40 5.17 10.85
C LEU A 152 1.16 4.37 9.58
N LEU A 153 0.22 4.79 8.76
CA LEU A 153 -0.21 4.11 7.55
C LEU A 153 0.07 4.99 6.34
N LEU A 154 0.70 4.42 5.33
CA LEU A 154 1.01 5.10 4.07
C LEU A 154 0.55 4.24 2.90
N GLU A 155 -0.04 4.88 1.91
CA GLU A 155 -0.15 4.36 0.56
C GLU A 155 0.15 5.48 -0.44
N ALA A 156 1.09 5.20 -1.33
CA ALA A 156 1.48 6.10 -2.41
C ALA A 156 1.22 5.43 -3.77
N THR A 157 0.74 6.20 -4.72
CA THR A 157 0.36 5.69 -6.05
C THR A 157 0.90 6.62 -7.13
N ILE A 158 1.45 6.03 -8.20
CA ILE A 158 1.91 6.73 -9.39
C ILE A 158 1.09 6.20 -10.57
N PHE A 159 0.42 7.09 -11.29
CA PHE A 159 -0.40 6.77 -12.45
C PHE A 159 0.40 6.96 -13.74
N GLY A 160 0.74 5.84 -14.41
CA GLY A 160 1.57 5.85 -15.60
C GLY A 160 3.07 5.67 -15.34
N ARG A 161 3.84 5.67 -16.43
CA ARG A 161 5.30 5.57 -16.44
C ARG A 161 5.88 6.66 -17.34
N LEU A 162 5.90 7.90 -16.90
CA LEU A 162 6.34 9.04 -17.73
C LEU A 162 7.73 8.81 -18.33
N ALA A 163 8.67 8.25 -17.57
CA ALA A 163 10.01 7.94 -18.06
C ALA A 163 10.04 6.94 -19.23
N MET A 164 8.94 6.19 -19.44
CA MET A 164 8.75 5.25 -20.55
C MET A 164 7.75 5.76 -21.58
N GLY A 165 7.30 7.04 -21.46
CA GLY A 165 6.32 7.63 -22.35
C GLY A 165 4.90 7.07 -22.19
N GLU A 166 4.58 6.41 -21.06
CA GLU A 166 3.27 5.83 -20.85
C GLU A 166 2.46 6.66 -19.84
N GLU A 167 1.30 7.14 -20.30
CA GLU A 167 0.27 7.75 -19.47
C GLU A 167 -0.78 6.68 -19.10
N ALA A 168 -1.23 6.68 -17.86
CA ALA A 168 -2.41 5.88 -17.46
C ALA A 168 -3.68 6.61 -17.87
N ALA A 169 -4.04 6.54 -19.17
CA ALA A 169 -5.22 7.22 -19.69
C ALA A 169 -6.52 6.58 -19.20
N HIS A 170 -6.56 5.26 -19.16
CA HIS A 170 -7.73 4.47 -18.79
C HIS A 170 -7.41 3.40 -17.76
N GLY A 171 -8.44 2.91 -17.06
CA GLY A 171 -8.32 1.82 -16.11
C GLY A 171 -9.24 2.00 -14.91
N HIS A 172 -9.08 1.12 -13.94
CA HIS A 172 -9.85 1.17 -12.70
C HIS A 172 -8.89 1.05 -11.52
N PHE A 173 -8.93 2.04 -10.66
CA PHE A 173 -8.20 2.07 -9.40
C PHE A 173 -9.19 2.24 -8.26
N HIS A 174 -9.14 1.35 -7.27
CA HIS A 174 -9.95 1.41 -6.07
C HIS A 174 -9.11 1.11 -4.85
N ASP A 175 -8.98 2.08 -3.95
CA ASP A 175 -8.27 1.94 -2.67
C ASP A 175 -9.24 2.23 -1.52
N ARG A 176 -9.38 1.25 -0.62
CA ARG A 176 -10.34 1.30 0.46
C ARG A 176 -9.68 1.02 1.80
N TRP A 177 -9.78 1.96 2.76
CA TRP A 177 -9.28 1.79 4.12
C TRP A 177 -10.42 1.76 5.13
N ARG A 178 -10.23 0.92 6.16
CA ARG A 178 -11.08 0.89 7.35
C ARG A 178 -10.18 0.71 8.56
N VAL A 179 -10.08 1.76 9.38
CA VAL A 179 -9.29 1.76 10.62
C VAL A 179 -10.23 1.83 11.80
N ARG A 180 -10.14 0.86 12.67
CA ARG A 180 -10.90 0.80 13.91
C ARG A 180 -10.00 0.89 15.11
N GLN A 181 -10.50 1.49 16.17
CA GLN A 181 -9.87 1.49 17.48
C GLN A 181 -10.90 1.06 18.53
N ASP A 182 -10.56 0.01 19.27
CA ASP A 182 -11.50 -0.62 20.22
C ASP A 182 -12.86 -0.95 19.56
N GLY A 183 -12.81 -1.53 18.36
CA GLY A 183 -13.98 -1.89 17.56
C GLY A 183 -14.70 -0.72 16.87
N ALA A 184 -14.43 0.53 17.25
CA ALA A 184 -15.09 1.68 16.64
C ALA A 184 -14.33 2.20 15.43
N LEU A 185 -15.04 2.49 14.33
CA LEU A 185 -14.46 3.07 13.12
C LEU A 185 -13.96 4.50 13.42
N VAL A 186 -12.64 4.71 13.31
CA VAL A 186 -11.98 6.00 13.51
C VAL A 186 -11.52 6.65 12.21
N HIS A 187 -11.37 5.85 11.14
CA HIS A 187 -11.08 6.37 9.80
C HIS A 187 -11.65 5.46 8.72
N ALA A 188 -12.17 6.08 7.67
CA ALA A 188 -12.60 5.41 6.45
C ALA A 188 -12.11 6.20 5.24
N GLU A 189 -11.50 5.52 4.29
CA GLU A 189 -11.11 6.03 2.97
C GLU A 189 -11.79 5.15 1.91
N ASP A 190 -12.15 5.74 0.78
CA ASP A 190 -12.71 5.01 -0.36
C ASP A 190 -12.41 5.82 -1.63
N SER A 191 -11.20 5.63 -2.18
CA SER A 191 -10.71 6.35 -3.36
C SER A 191 -10.95 5.52 -4.62
N ARG A 192 -11.72 6.07 -5.57
CA ARG A 192 -12.00 5.44 -6.86
C ARG A 192 -11.65 6.38 -7.99
N ILE A 193 -10.80 5.91 -8.90
CA ILE A 193 -10.34 6.66 -10.06
C ILE A 193 -10.52 5.77 -11.30
N GLY A 194 -11.15 6.31 -12.33
CA GLY A 194 -11.45 5.63 -13.59
C GLY A 194 -12.93 5.72 -13.97
N PRO A 195 -13.33 5.19 -15.14
CA PRO A 195 -12.51 4.49 -16.14
C PRO A 195 -11.52 5.38 -16.90
N ALA A 196 -11.74 6.70 -17.00
CA ALA A 196 -10.86 7.68 -17.64
C ALA A 196 -9.93 8.30 -16.57
N ILE A 197 -8.82 7.62 -16.24
CA ILE A 197 -7.91 8.00 -15.15
C ILE A 197 -7.32 9.39 -15.39
N ALA A 198 -6.68 9.63 -16.53
CA ALA A 198 -6.06 10.92 -16.84
C ALA A 198 -7.05 12.09 -16.77
N ALA A 199 -8.26 11.91 -17.33
CA ALA A 199 -9.30 12.93 -17.26
C ALA A 199 -9.79 13.19 -15.82
N ALA A 200 -9.84 12.15 -14.98
CA ALA A 200 -10.19 12.30 -13.57
C ALA A 200 -9.10 13.05 -12.80
N LEU A 201 -7.82 12.69 -12.97
CA LEU A 201 -6.68 13.34 -12.34
C LEU A 201 -6.50 14.80 -12.78
N GLY A 202 -6.84 15.13 -14.03
CA GLY A 202 -6.80 16.50 -14.56
C GLY A 202 -7.77 17.48 -13.90
N ARG A 203 -8.77 16.97 -13.14
CA ARG A 203 -9.72 17.85 -12.44
C ARG A 203 -9.04 18.56 -11.26
N PRO A 204 -9.19 19.91 -11.12
CA PRO A 204 -8.59 20.64 -10.00
C PRO A 204 -8.99 20.10 -8.62
N ALA A 205 -10.23 19.65 -8.45
CA ALA A 205 -10.73 19.08 -7.19
C ALA A 205 -10.29 17.63 -6.94
N VAL A 206 -9.54 17.00 -7.85
CA VAL A 206 -9.01 15.64 -7.68
C VAL A 206 -7.50 15.70 -7.50
N ALA A 207 -6.75 16.01 -8.56
CA ALA A 207 -5.28 16.07 -8.48
C ALA A 207 -4.68 17.23 -9.31
N GLY A 208 -5.49 18.03 -10.02
CA GLY A 208 -5.02 19.18 -10.79
C GLY A 208 -4.00 18.85 -11.89
N GLY A 209 -3.97 17.60 -12.36
CA GLY A 209 -3.01 17.08 -13.34
C GLY A 209 -1.80 16.35 -12.71
N ALA A 210 -1.67 16.33 -11.38
CA ALA A 210 -0.67 15.49 -10.72
C ALA A 210 -0.95 14.01 -10.98
N ILE A 211 0.13 13.23 -11.21
CA ILE A 211 0.03 11.78 -11.46
C ILE A 211 0.57 10.94 -10.31
N ALA A 212 1.20 11.56 -9.33
CA ALA A 212 1.66 10.91 -8.12
C ALA A 212 0.89 11.44 -6.92
N ALA A 213 0.40 10.56 -6.07
CA ALA A 213 -0.37 10.90 -4.89
C ALA A 213 0.02 10.01 -3.71
N ALA A 214 -0.03 10.55 -2.51
CA ALA A 214 0.14 9.78 -1.28
C ALA A 214 -0.88 10.19 -0.23
N THR A 215 -1.37 9.20 0.51
CA THR A 215 -2.16 9.38 1.73
C THR A 215 -1.40 8.81 2.91
N LEU A 216 -1.20 9.62 3.95
CA LEU A 216 -0.65 9.18 5.24
C LEU A 216 -1.70 9.40 6.32
N LEU A 217 -1.87 8.37 7.15
CA LEU A 217 -2.69 8.45 8.35
C LEU A 217 -1.86 8.05 9.57
N MET A 218 -1.75 8.94 10.52
CA MET A 218 -1.21 8.67 11.85
C MET A 218 -2.35 8.58 12.86
N VAL A 219 -2.38 7.53 13.64
CA VAL A 219 -3.24 7.39 14.83
C VAL A 219 -2.31 7.29 16.03
N SER A 220 -2.22 8.37 16.81
CA SER A 220 -1.30 8.49 17.94
C SER A 220 -1.70 9.67 18.82
N PRO A 221 -1.47 9.63 20.14
CA PRO A 221 -1.66 10.82 21.00
C PRO A 221 -0.86 12.05 20.58
N GLN A 222 0.23 11.86 19.81
CA GLN A 222 1.11 12.95 19.35
C GLN A 222 0.62 13.62 18.05
N ALA A 223 -0.40 13.09 17.39
CA ALA A 223 -0.80 13.48 16.04
C ALA A 223 -1.08 14.99 15.91
N GLU A 224 -1.81 15.60 16.86
CA GLU A 224 -2.15 17.03 16.79
C GLU A 224 -0.92 17.93 16.95
N GLY A 225 0.02 17.54 17.81
CA GLY A 225 1.26 18.32 18.03
C GLY A 225 2.23 18.30 16.84
N LEU A 226 2.04 17.43 15.87
CA LEU A 226 2.88 17.33 14.67
C LEU A 226 2.28 18.04 13.45
N LEU A 227 1.07 18.62 13.56
CA LEU A 227 0.34 19.18 12.42
C LEU A 227 1.09 20.30 11.71
N ASP A 228 1.57 21.29 12.45
CA ASP A 228 2.24 22.45 11.84
C ASP A 228 3.54 22.02 11.14
N ALA A 229 4.36 21.21 11.79
CA ALA A 229 5.59 20.68 11.19
C ALA A 229 5.31 19.81 9.96
N ALA A 230 4.21 19.03 9.96
CA ALA A 230 3.79 18.26 8.80
C ALA A 230 3.39 19.18 7.62
N ARG A 231 2.64 20.24 7.88
CA ARG A 231 2.26 21.24 6.88
C ARG A 231 3.45 21.97 6.29
N ASP A 232 4.43 22.34 7.12
CA ASP A 232 5.66 22.98 6.67
C ASP A 232 6.45 22.09 5.68
N ILE A 233 6.52 20.78 5.95
CA ILE A 233 7.15 19.81 5.05
C ILE A 233 6.37 19.67 3.75
N ILE A 234 5.04 19.54 3.82
CA ILE A 234 4.16 19.34 2.68
C ILE A 234 4.20 20.57 1.75
N GLY A 235 4.12 21.77 2.32
CA GLY A 235 4.11 23.03 1.57
C GLY A 235 2.92 23.11 0.60
N ALA A 236 3.20 23.47 -0.66
CA ALA A 236 2.17 23.62 -1.70
C ALA A 236 1.74 22.27 -2.34
N ASP A 237 2.43 21.16 -2.01
CA ASP A 237 2.22 19.88 -2.67
C ASP A 237 1.10 19.04 -2.01
N GLY A 238 0.31 19.65 -1.13
CA GLY A 238 -0.79 18.97 -0.43
C GLY A 238 -1.25 19.71 0.81
N ASP A 239 -1.84 18.97 1.76
CA ASP A 239 -2.21 19.51 3.09
C ASP A 239 -2.31 18.38 4.12
N ALA A 240 -2.35 18.76 5.39
CA ALA A 240 -2.61 17.88 6.51
C ALA A 240 -3.66 18.47 7.44
N SER A 241 -4.42 17.58 8.07
CA SER A 241 -5.39 17.92 9.11
C SER A 241 -5.23 16.98 10.30
N ALA A 242 -5.40 17.51 11.50
CA ALA A 242 -5.35 16.70 12.71
C ALA A 242 -6.53 17.03 13.64
N TRP A 243 -6.98 16.02 14.36
CA TRP A 243 -8.07 16.15 15.34
C TRP A 243 -8.11 14.98 16.31
N SER A 244 -8.67 15.21 17.48
CA SER A 244 -8.90 14.16 18.48
C SER A 244 -10.01 13.22 18.05
N VAL A 245 -9.79 11.93 18.23
CA VAL A 245 -10.77 10.88 18.07
C VAL A 245 -10.79 10.02 19.33
N LYS A 246 -11.85 10.10 20.13
CA LYS A 246 -11.94 9.42 21.42
C LYS A 246 -10.78 9.80 22.35
N LYS A 247 -9.91 8.83 22.69
CA LYS A 247 -8.73 9.01 23.56
C LYS A 247 -7.41 9.10 22.79
N SER A 248 -7.45 9.19 21.45
CA SER A 248 -6.28 9.28 20.59
C SER A 248 -6.37 10.48 19.67
N GLY A 249 -5.24 10.94 19.17
CA GLY A 249 -5.16 11.91 18.08
C GLY A 249 -5.12 11.20 16.73
N LYS A 250 -5.52 11.91 15.68
CA LYS A 250 -5.41 11.47 14.31
C LYS A 250 -4.89 12.61 13.43
N LEU A 251 -3.88 12.34 12.60
CA LEU A 251 -3.38 13.23 11.55
C LEU A 251 -3.54 12.53 10.22
N LEU A 252 -4.19 13.20 9.28
CA LEU A 252 -4.32 12.78 7.89
C LEU A 252 -3.58 13.77 7.01
N ALA A 253 -2.66 13.28 6.20
CA ALA A 253 -1.94 14.07 5.20
C ALA A 253 -2.20 13.51 3.80
N ARG A 254 -2.33 14.39 2.81
CA ARG A 254 -2.42 14.05 1.40
C ARG A 254 -1.47 14.91 0.60
N LEU A 255 -0.69 14.24 -0.26
CA LEU A 255 0.30 14.87 -1.12
C LEU A 255 -0.01 14.52 -2.58
N PHE A 256 0.28 15.46 -3.47
CA PHE A 256 0.17 15.31 -4.91
C PHE A 256 1.44 15.85 -5.57
N ALA A 257 1.92 15.21 -6.63
CA ALA A 257 3.10 15.66 -7.34
C ALA A 257 3.04 15.28 -8.83
N GLU A 258 3.84 15.97 -9.63
CA GLU A 258 3.97 15.71 -11.08
C GLU A 258 4.55 14.32 -11.37
N ASP A 259 5.36 13.78 -10.47
CA ASP A 259 5.97 12.45 -10.59
C ASP A 259 6.37 11.88 -9.21
N GLY A 260 6.84 10.62 -9.21
CA GLY A 260 7.25 9.94 -7.98
C GLY A 260 8.47 10.55 -7.30
N TYR A 261 9.39 11.19 -8.06
CA TYR A 261 10.56 11.85 -7.49
C TYR A 261 10.17 13.10 -6.70
N GLN A 262 9.32 13.94 -7.27
CA GLN A 262 8.81 15.14 -6.59
C GLN A 262 7.98 14.74 -5.37
N LEU A 263 7.15 13.68 -5.49
CA LEU A 263 6.40 13.15 -4.35
C LEU A 263 7.34 12.75 -3.20
N ARG A 264 8.40 12.00 -3.48
CA ARG A 264 9.37 11.53 -2.46
C ARG A 264 10.09 12.66 -1.74
N LYS A 265 10.35 13.78 -2.39
CA LYS A 265 10.97 14.94 -1.74
C LYS A 265 10.18 15.46 -0.54
N ARG A 266 8.86 15.32 -0.56
CA ARG A 266 7.98 15.69 0.55
C ARG A 266 7.63 14.51 1.42
N LEU A 267 7.38 13.36 0.80
CA LEU A 267 6.96 12.16 1.48
C LEU A 267 8.01 11.60 2.45
N VAL A 268 9.28 11.55 2.02
CA VAL A 268 10.37 11.02 2.85
C VAL A 268 10.53 11.80 4.16
N PRO A 269 10.75 13.14 4.15
CA PRO A 269 10.86 13.88 5.41
C PRO A 269 9.58 13.88 6.24
N LEU A 270 8.40 13.77 5.60
CA LEU A 270 7.14 13.66 6.33
C LEU A 270 7.03 12.31 7.06
N VAL A 271 7.42 11.21 6.42
CA VAL A 271 7.47 9.89 7.09
C VAL A 271 8.49 9.90 8.22
N GLU A 272 9.66 10.51 8.05
CA GLU A 272 10.67 10.65 9.12
C GLU A 272 10.11 11.40 10.33
N LEU A 273 9.44 12.54 10.09
CA LEU A 273 8.78 13.31 11.16
C LEU A 273 7.75 12.45 11.91
N LEU A 274 6.81 11.82 11.18
CA LEU A 274 5.68 11.10 11.77
C LEU A 274 6.08 9.77 12.39
N ASN A 275 7.10 9.11 11.86
CA ASN A 275 7.62 7.85 12.40
C ASN A 275 8.59 8.06 13.58
N GLY A 276 9.08 9.27 13.78
CA GLY A 276 9.93 9.67 14.89
C GLY A 276 11.22 8.85 14.95
N ARG A 277 11.58 8.33 16.14
CA ARG A 277 12.83 7.58 16.32
C ARG A 277 12.94 6.30 15.48
N ALA A 278 11.84 5.74 15.01
CA ALA A 278 11.85 4.57 14.14
C ALA A 278 12.38 4.91 12.73
N GLY A 279 12.28 6.18 12.31
CA GLY A 279 12.81 6.67 11.05
C GLY A 279 12.21 5.98 9.82
N LEU A 280 12.98 5.94 8.76
CA LEU A 280 12.61 5.25 7.51
C LEU A 280 13.07 3.78 7.54
N PRO A 281 12.29 2.86 6.95
CA PRO A 281 12.80 1.52 6.62
C PRO A 281 14.06 1.63 5.74
N LYS A 282 15.04 0.74 5.95
CA LYS A 282 16.33 0.80 5.21
C LYS A 282 16.19 0.84 3.69
N LEU A 283 15.16 0.19 3.14
CA LEU A 283 14.91 0.17 1.70
C LEU A 283 14.41 1.51 1.12
N TRP A 284 14.03 2.46 1.96
CA TRP A 284 13.60 3.79 1.51
C TRP A 284 14.77 4.73 1.16
N SER A 285 15.96 4.41 1.62
CA SER A 285 17.20 5.17 1.39
C SER A 285 18.08 4.63 0.27
N LEU A 286 17.57 3.66 -0.50
CA LEU A 286 18.26 3.04 -1.64
C LEU A 286 17.89 3.71 -2.97
#